data_46e1fa136b91cbb92a728fc53878697b
#
_entry.id   46e1fa136b91cbb92a728fc53878697b
#
_cell.length_a   1.000
_cell.length_b   1.000
_cell.length_c   1.000
_cell.angle_alpha   90.00
_cell.angle_beta   90.00
_cell.angle_gamma   90.00
#
_symmetry.space_group_name_H-M   'P 1'
#
loop_
_entity.id
_entity.type
_entity.pdbx_description
1 polymer ?
#
loop_
_entity_poly.entity_id
_entity_poly.type
_entity_poly.pdbx_seq_one_letter_code
_entity_poly.pdbx_strand_id
1 'polypeptide(L)'
;MNGSLTKAQAGVGLPAVRHHNAALVLDLLREAGTEGISRLELAERTGLTPQAVSKITARLRAEGLAVGAGLRPSTGGKPRTVLRLVPDAQFAVGLHLDRDGLTAVLVDLAGRSVAVTTAPLDFGAPAERVLGAASDAVRDLRAAEPHKPVLGVGVAVPGPLDHRDGVLHRVTGFPQWDGFPLRDALAGRTGLPVTVDKDTNAAALTVSLSEPCGDFAYLHLGTGLGAGLVLGGEVHRGARTGAGEFGHQTLQLDGPLCECGGRGCIEALCLAAEARGDRAEAARVLGAGAANLVGLLDIDRVVLGGRTVAADEDAYVRGVRAVIAERAARGAGGAHVTVAVADGGDRPVAEGAAQLVLAPVFGRVGERG
;
A
#
# COMPACT_ATOMS: atom_id res chain seq x y z
N MET A 1 -11.08 -46.29 0.13
CA MET A 1 -11.82 -45.71 1.26
C MET A 1 -11.70 -44.24 1.21
N ASN A 2 -12.82 -43.58 0.87
CA ASN A 2 -12.93 -42.15 0.70
C ASN A 2 -12.99 -41.47 2.08
N GLY A 3 -12.14 -40.48 2.32
CA GLY A 3 -12.21 -39.58 3.44
C GLY A 3 -12.18 -38.15 2.96
N SER A 4 -13.30 -37.68 2.38
CA SER A 4 -13.53 -36.26 2.08
C SER A 4 -13.78 -35.51 3.40
N LEU A 5 -12.80 -34.79 3.88
CA LEU A 5 -12.98 -33.81 4.96
C LEU A 5 -13.43 -32.48 4.32
N THR A 6 -14.76 -32.29 4.27
CA THR A 6 -15.39 -30.99 4.08
C THR A 6 -15.02 -30.10 5.26
N LYS A 7 -14.19 -29.08 5.02
CA LYS A 7 -14.05 -27.96 5.97
C LYS A 7 -15.43 -27.29 6.11
N ALA A 8 -16.03 -27.44 7.28
CA ALA A 8 -17.23 -26.70 7.65
C ALA A 8 -16.89 -25.21 7.61
N GLN A 9 -17.58 -24.45 6.76
CA GLN A 9 -17.56 -22.99 6.81
C GLN A 9 -18.13 -22.55 8.16
N ALA A 10 -17.28 -22.09 9.05
CA ALA A 10 -17.71 -21.47 10.29
C ALA A 10 -18.54 -20.23 9.95
N GLY A 11 -19.78 -20.16 10.38
CA GLY A 11 -20.65 -19.01 10.16
C GLY A 11 -20.04 -17.75 10.79
N VAL A 12 -20.07 -16.64 10.06
CA VAL A 12 -19.60 -15.35 10.55
C VAL A 12 -20.48 -14.89 11.71
N GLY A 13 -19.91 -14.71 12.91
CA GLY A 13 -20.66 -14.32 14.10
C GLY A 13 -21.28 -12.92 13.99
N LEU A 14 -22.42 -12.70 14.66
CA LEU A 14 -23.15 -11.42 14.66
C LEU A 14 -22.30 -10.16 14.95
N PRO A 15 -21.29 -10.17 15.84
CA PRO A 15 -20.40 -9.02 16.02
C PRO A 15 -19.57 -8.70 14.77
N ALA A 16 -19.01 -9.71 14.10
CA ALA A 16 -18.21 -9.53 12.87
C ALA A 16 -19.06 -8.96 11.73
N VAL A 17 -20.31 -9.42 11.57
CA VAL A 17 -21.26 -8.86 10.58
C VAL A 17 -21.59 -7.39 10.92
N ARG A 18 -21.73 -7.04 12.20
CA ARG A 18 -21.97 -5.65 12.61
C ARG A 18 -20.78 -4.74 12.33
N HIS A 19 -19.57 -5.22 12.55
CA HIS A 19 -18.35 -4.48 12.20
C HIS A 19 -18.23 -4.31 10.70
N HIS A 20 -18.43 -5.37 9.93
CA HIS A 20 -18.41 -5.34 8.47
C HIS A 20 -19.40 -4.31 7.89
N ASN A 21 -20.66 -4.35 8.32
CA ASN A 21 -21.68 -3.42 7.83
C ASN A 21 -21.37 -1.96 8.20
N ALA A 22 -20.76 -1.72 9.35
CA ALA A 22 -20.36 -0.38 9.74
C ALA A 22 -19.16 0.12 8.90
N ALA A 23 -18.21 -0.75 8.60
CA ALA A 23 -17.08 -0.47 7.75
C ALA A 23 -17.52 -0.12 6.32
N LEU A 24 -18.48 -0.87 5.74
CA LEU A 24 -19.07 -0.55 4.44
C LEU A 24 -19.71 0.85 4.41
N VAL A 25 -20.50 1.19 5.45
CA VAL A 25 -21.12 2.51 5.54
C VAL A 25 -20.05 3.60 5.68
N LEU A 26 -19.01 3.36 6.47
CA LEU A 26 -17.92 4.31 6.68
C LEU A 26 -17.12 4.53 5.39
N ASP A 27 -16.89 3.48 4.61
CA ASP A 27 -16.18 3.57 3.32
C ASP A 27 -17.00 4.40 2.30
N LEU A 28 -18.31 4.18 2.23
CA LEU A 28 -19.20 4.98 1.39
C LEU A 28 -19.25 6.46 1.81
N LEU A 29 -19.16 6.75 3.12
CA LEU A 29 -19.03 8.13 3.62
C LEU A 29 -17.69 8.77 3.20
N ARG A 30 -16.61 7.99 3.19
CA ARG A 30 -15.29 8.42 2.73
C ARG A 30 -15.30 8.72 1.23
N GLU A 31 -15.84 7.80 0.41
CA GLU A 31 -15.96 7.98 -1.04
C GLU A 31 -16.83 9.19 -1.42
N ALA A 32 -17.91 9.43 -0.68
CA ALA A 32 -18.79 10.57 -0.93
C ALA A 32 -18.14 11.94 -0.64
N GLY A 33 -17.02 11.97 0.06
CA GLY A 33 -16.22 13.16 0.30
C GLY A 33 -17.04 14.34 0.87
N THR A 34 -16.80 15.53 0.31
CA THR A 34 -17.47 16.76 0.73
C THR A 34 -18.94 16.84 0.30
N GLU A 35 -19.33 16.12 -0.75
CA GLU A 35 -20.71 16.07 -1.23
C GLU A 35 -21.64 15.34 -0.25
N GLY A 36 -21.09 14.38 0.49
CA GLY A 36 -21.84 13.55 1.41
C GLY A 36 -22.81 12.59 0.73
N ILE A 37 -23.42 11.72 1.51
CA ILE A 37 -24.34 10.66 1.05
C ILE A 37 -25.56 10.58 1.98
N SER A 38 -26.75 10.37 1.41
CA SER A 38 -27.97 10.21 2.19
C SER A 38 -28.11 8.78 2.74
N ARG A 39 -28.94 8.61 3.79
CA ARG A 39 -29.23 7.27 4.34
C ARG A 39 -29.91 6.34 3.33
N LEU A 40 -30.68 6.90 2.39
CA LEU A 40 -31.32 6.10 1.36
C LEU A 40 -30.28 5.55 0.38
N GLU A 41 -29.40 6.42 -0.13
CA GLU A 41 -28.28 6.02 -1.00
C GLU A 41 -27.35 5.00 -0.32
N LEU A 42 -27.09 5.19 0.99
CA LEU A 42 -26.34 4.19 1.79
C LEU A 42 -27.06 2.84 1.81
N ALA A 43 -28.39 2.82 2.00
CA ALA A 43 -29.16 1.59 2.02
C ALA A 43 -29.15 0.91 0.63
N GLU A 44 -29.32 1.67 -0.44
CA GLU A 44 -29.29 1.19 -1.82
C GLU A 44 -27.92 0.60 -2.19
N ARG A 45 -26.81 1.31 -1.87
CA ARG A 45 -25.46 0.87 -2.20
C ARG A 45 -24.95 -0.30 -1.36
N THR A 46 -25.37 -0.40 -0.10
CA THR A 46 -24.93 -1.48 0.81
C THR A 46 -25.85 -2.69 0.79
N GLY A 47 -27.07 -2.58 0.26
CA GLY A 47 -28.11 -3.60 0.40
C GLY A 47 -28.65 -3.76 1.83
N LEU A 48 -28.31 -2.84 2.73
CA LEU A 48 -28.77 -2.87 4.12
C LEU A 48 -30.19 -2.28 4.24
N THR A 49 -30.95 -2.74 5.24
CA THR A 49 -32.24 -2.14 5.53
C THR A 49 -32.11 -0.69 6.02
N PRO A 50 -33.09 0.20 5.74
CA PRO A 50 -33.07 1.59 6.22
C PRO A 50 -32.92 1.70 7.75
N GLN A 51 -33.45 0.74 8.50
CA GLN A 51 -33.29 0.68 9.95
C GLN A 51 -31.86 0.36 10.38
N ALA A 52 -31.19 -0.57 9.68
CA ALA A 52 -29.79 -0.91 9.94
C ALA A 52 -28.89 0.29 9.65
N VAL A 53 -29.06 0.95 8.50
CA VAL A 53 -28.33 2.18 8.14
C VAL A 53 -28.55 3.28 9.16
N SER A 54 -29.80 3.47 9.62
CA SER A 54 -30.12 4.48 10.64
C SER A 54 -29.40 4.21 11.96
N LYS A 55 -29.33 2.95 12.42
CA LYS A 55 -28.61 2.57 13.64
C LYS A 55 -27.09 2.76 13.49
N ILE A 56 -26.53 2.34 12.35
CA ILE A 56 -25.09 2.49 12.06
C ILE A 56 -24.71 3.97 12.01
N THR A 57 -25.42 4.78 11.23
CA THR A 57 -25.13 6.21 11.10
C THR A 57 -25.34 6.99 12.40
N ALA A 58 -26.31 6.59 13.25
CA ALA A 58 -26.49 7.19 14.58
C ALA A 58 -25.27 6.90 15.48
N ARG A 59 -24.75 5.66 15.44
CA ARG A 59 -23.54 5.27 16.18
C ARG A 59 -22.32 6.03 15.67
N LEU A 60 -22.06 6.05 14.37
CA LEU A 60 -20.91 6.78 13.78
C LEU A 60 -20.95 8.27 14.14
N ARG A 61 -22.14 8.87 14.22
CA ARG A 61 -22.29 10.26 14.68
C ARG A 61 -21.99 10.42 16.17
N ALA A 62 -22.44 9.50 17.00
CA ALA A 62 -22.14 9.51 18.44
C ALA A 62 -20.64 9.33 18.72
N GLU A 63 -19.95 8.55 17.88
CA GLU A 63 -18.49 8.35 17.91
C GLU A 63 -17.71 9.51 17.26
N GLY A 64 -18.38 10.53 16.71
CA GLY A 64 -17.74 11.67 16.05
C GLY A 64 -17.16 11.37 14.66
N LEU A 65 -17.40 10.18 14.11
CA LEU A 65 -16.87 9.75 12.80
C LEU A 65 -17.70 10.26 11.62
N ALA A 66 -18.94 10.64 11.84
CA ALA A 66 -19.83 11.18 10.82
C ALA A 66 -20.58 12.41 11.33
N VAL A 67 -20.89 13.33 10.42
CA VAL A 67 -21.64 14.56 10.72
C VAL A 67 -22.71 14.81 9.65
N GLY A 68 -23.78 15.52 10.04
CA GLY A 68 -24.77 16.01 9.09
C GLY A 68 -24.18 17.13 8.23
N ALA A 69 -24.32 17.01 6.90
CA ALA A 69 -23.75 17.93 5.92
C ALA A 69 -24.80 18.84 5.25
N GLY A 70 -25.99 18.97 5.84
CA GLY A 70 -27.07 19.77 5.29
C GLY A 70 -28.12 18.94 4.57
N LEU A 71 -28.91 19.64 3.72
CA LEU A 71 -30.00 19.06 2.97
C LEU A 71 -29.66 19.11 1.46
N ARG A 72 -29.80 17.97 0.78
CA ARG A 72 -29.73 17.91 -0.68
C ARG A 72 -31.15 18.06 -1.27
N PRO A 73 -31.38 18.95 -2.27
CA PRO A 73 -32.65 19.02 -2.97
C PRO A 73 -33.02 17.65 -3.53
N SER A 74 -34.31 17.26 -3.45
CA SER A 74 -34.81 16.05 -4.09
C SER A 74 -35.72 16.46 -5.29
N THR A 75 -35.61 15.73 -6.38
CA THR A 75 -36.50 15.90 -7.56
C THR A 75 -37.87 15.31 -7.26
N GLY A 76 -38.69 15.99 -6.43
CA GLY A 76 -40.07 15.60 -6.19
C GLY A 76 -40.41 15.07 -4.79
N GLY A 77 -39.56 15.31 -3.78
CA GLY A 77 -39.82 14.88 -2.39
C GLY A 77 -39.19 15.79 -1.34
N LYS A 78 -39.37 15.44 -0.05
CA LYS A 78 -38.75 16.18 1.07
C LYS A 78 -37.23 16.19 0.92
N PRO A 79 -36.55 17.34 1.14
CA PRO A 79 -35.08 17.43 1.14
C PRO A 79 -34.44 16.36 2.03
N ARG A 80 -33.39 15.72 1.53
CA ARG A 80 -32.73 14.60 2.24
C ARG A 80 -31.53 15.11 3.01
N THR A 81 -31.45 14.74 4.29
CA THR A 81 -30.23 14.98 5.09
C THR A 81 -29.11 14.09 4.57
N VAL A 82 -27.99 14.70 4.18
CA VAL A 82 -26.75 14.01 3.82
C VAL A 82 -25.79 13.95 5.00
N LEU A 83 -24.97 12.92 5.02
CA LEU A 83 -23.94 12.66 6.02
C LEU A 83 -22.58 12.69 5.34
N ARG A 84 -21.57 13.15 6.09
CA ARG A 84 -20.16 13.13 5.66
C ARG A 84 -19.32 12.44 6.71
N LEU A 85 -18.21 11.87 6.29
CA LEU A 85 -17.11 11.50 7.16
C LEU A 85 -16.56 12.75 7.86
N VAL A 86 -16.09 12.61 9.09
CA VAL A 86 -15.26 13.60 9.78
C VAL A 86 -13.81 13.17 9.60
N PRO A 87 -13.07 13.74 8.65
CA PRO A 87 -11.73 13.23 8.29
C PRO A 87 -10.76 13.29 9.46
N ASP A 88 -10.80 14.38 10.22
CA ASP A 88 -9.92 14.65 11.34
C ASP A 88 -10.38 14.06 12.67
N ALA A 89 -11.34 13.14 12.66
CA ALA A 89 -11.78 12.43 13.87
C ALA A 89 -10.72 11.46 14.40
N GLN A 90 -9.95 10.85 13.53
CA GLN A 90 -8.90 9.89 13.86
C GLN A 90 -7.80 9.94 12.81
N PHE A 91 -6.59 9.50 13.19
CA PHE A 91 -5.42 9.48 12.33
C PHE A 91 -4.72 8.13 12.35
N ALA A 92 -3.89 7.89 11.33
CA ALA A 92 -2.89 6.84 11.31
C ALA A 92 -1.53 7.43 10.99
N VAL A 93 -0.47 6.86 11.56
CA VAL A 93 0.91 7.18 11.17
C VAL A 93 1.39 6.14 10.17
N GLY A 94 2.02 6.59 9.10
CA GLY A 94 2.76 5.73 8.17
C GLY A 94 4.24 6.03 8.25
N LEU A 95 5.05 5.00 8.37
CA LEU A 95 6.50 5.06 8.36
C LEU A 95 7.04 4.31 7.15
N HIS A 96 7.91 4.93 6.39
CA HIS A 96 8.79 4.27 5.43
C HIS A 96 10.22 4.33 5.96
N LEU A 97 10.79 3.19 6.28
CA LEU A 97 12.20 3.05 6.69
C LEU A 97 12.95 2.47 5.50
N ASP A 98 13.55 3.35 4.68
CA ASP A 98 14.40 2.95 3.56
C ASP A 98 15.86 2.73 4.04
N ARG A 99 16.72 2.27 3.18
CA ARG A 99 18.13 1.96 3.47
C ARG A 99 18.89 3.17 4.03
N ASP A 100 18.60 4.38 3.53
CA ASP A 100 19.31 5.62 3.85
C ASP A 100 18.39 6.79 4.27
N GLY A 101 17.09 6.53 4.42
CA GLY A 101 16.11 7.56 4.73
C GLY A 101 14.89 7.04 5.50
N LEU A 102 14.28 7.95 6.25
CA LEU A 102 13.01 7.77 6.93
C LEU A 102 12.03 8.82 6.39
N THR A 103 10.87 8.36 5.96
CA THR A 103 9.72 9.23 5.69
C THR A 103 8.58 8.82 6.59
N ALA A 104 8.00 9.80 7.31
CA ALA A 104 6.86 9.56 8.17
C ALA A 104 5.73 10.52 7.81
N VAL A 105 4.49 10.02 7.82
CA VAL A 105 3.29 10.80 7.50
C VAL A 105 2.23 10.59 8.57
N LEU A 106 1.47 11.64 8.85
CA LEU A 106 0.22 11.57 9.61
C LEU A 106 -0.94 11.69 8.62
N VAL A 107 -1.82 10.71 8.58
CA VAL A 107 -2.89 10.59 7.60
C VAL A 107 -4.24 10.63 8.30
N ASP A 108 -5.20 11.43 7.80
CA ASP A 108 -6.57 11.50 8.30
C ASP A 108 -7.43 10.29 7.79
N LEU A 109 -8.66 10.16 8.29
CA LEU A 109 -9.57 9.09 7.86
C LEU A 109 -9.95 9.17 6.37
N ALA A 110 -9.83 10.32 5.73
CA ALA A 110 -10.05 10.44 4.29
C ALA A 110 -8.85 9.99 3.46
N GLY A 111 -7.73 9.62 4.11
CA GLY A 111 -6.51 9.21 3.44
C GLY A 111 -5.58 10.38 3.06
N ARG A 112 -5.83 11.60 3.56
CA ARG A 112 -5.00 12.78 3.25
C ARG A 112 -3.87 12.93 4.24
N SER A 113 -2.67 13.15 3.75
CA SER A 113 -1.51 13.48 4.56
C SER A 113 -1.65 14.89 5.13
N VAL A 114 -1.71 15.00 6.47
CA VAL A 114 -1.84 16.27 7.19
C VAL A 114 -0.50 16.78 7.75
N ALA A 115 0.45 15.88 7.95
CA ALA A 115 1.82 16.22 8.32
C ALA A 115 2.78 15.20 7.70
N VAL A 116 3.97 15.67 7.34
CA VAL A 116 5.05 14.86 6.76
C VAL A 116 6.36 15.26 7.41
N THR A 117 7.19 14.30 7.74
CA THR A 117 8.57 14.51 8.15
C THR A 117 9.50 13.54 7.45
N THR A 118 10.69 13.99 7.13
CA THR A 118 11.74 13.17 6.52
C THR A 118 13.03 13.37 7.30
N ALA A 119 13.80 12.31 7.45
CA ALA A 119 15.10 12.36 8.11
C ALA A 119 16.07 11.36 7.44
N PRO A 120 17.38 11.63 7.49
CA PRO A 120 18.37 10.60 7.16
C PRO A 120 18.23 9.41 8.11
N LEU A 121 18.38 8.21 7.57
CA LEU A 121 18.37 6.97 8.33
C LEU A 121 19.49 6.07 7.79
N ASP A 122 20.26 5.48 8.67
CA ASP A 122 21.12 4.35 8.31
C ASP A 122 20.43 3.07 8.78
N PHE A 123 19.78 2.35 7.87
CA PHE A 123 19.11 1.09 8.17
C PHE A 123 20.10 -0.01 8.56
N GLY A 124 21.38 0.17 8.22
CA GLY A 124 22.49 -0.69 8.67
C GLY A 124 22.97 -0.44 10.10
N ALA A 125 22.53 0.65 10.73
CA ALA A 125 22.86 0.96 12.11
C ALA A 125 22.25 -0.07 13.09
N PRO A 126 22.74 -0.12 14.35
CA PRO A 126 22.11 -0.94 15.38
C PRO A 126 20.60 -0.70 15.49
N ALA A 127 19.81 -1.75 15.67
CA ALA A 127 18.35 -1.71 15.72
C ALA A 127 17.81 -0.62 16.68
N GLU A 128 18.45 -0.43 17.83
CA GLU A 128 18.08 0.59 18.81
C GLU A 128 18.09 2.01 18.23
N ARG A 129 19.02 2.33 17.34
CA ARG A 129 19.11 3.63 16.68
C ARG A 129 18.00 3.82 15.66
N VAL A 130 17.75 2.80 14.84
CA VAL A 130 16.67 2.81 13.84
C VAL A 130 15.29 2.93 14.51
N LEU A 131 15.06 2.12 15.54
CA LEU A 131 13.81 2.16 16.33
C LEU A 131 13.65 3.49 17.06
N GLY A 132 14.74 4.07 17.56
CA GLY A 132 14.75 5.39 18.16
C GLY A 132 14.27 6.45 17.18
N ALA A 133 14.90 6.53 16.00
CA ALA A 133 14.52 7.49 14.95
C ALA A 133 13.05 7.32 14.51
N ALA A 134 12.60 6.08 14.33
CA ALA A 134 11.21 5.78 13.98
C ALA A 134 10.23 6.23 15.08
N SER A 135 10.55 5.97 16.34
CA SER A 135 9.71 6.35 17.50
C SER A 135 9.66 7.86 17.68
N ASP A 136 10.77 8.55 17.46
CA ASP A 136 10.85 10.01 17.52
C ASP A 136 9.98 10.65 16.44
N ALA A 137 10.04 10.15 15.21
CA ALA A 137 9.18 10.60 14.12
C ALA A 137 7.68 10.41 14.43
N VAL A 138 7.30 9.27 15.02
CA VAL A 138 5.91 9.03 15.46
C VAL A 138 5.49 10.03 16.53
N ARG A 139 6.35 10.29 17.52
CA ARG A 139 6.09 11.25 18.59
C ARG A 139 5.90 12.66 18.04
N ASP A 140 6.77 13.08 17.13
CA ASP A 140 6.76 14.43 16.55
C ASP A 140 5.51 14.65 15.68
N LEU A 141 5.10 13.64 14.88
CA LEU A 141 3.85 13.69 14.12
C LEU A 141 2.61 13.75 15.03
N ARG A 142 2.61 13.01 16.13
CA ARG A 142 1.50 13.06 17.11
C ARG A 142 1.41 14.43 17.81
N ALA A 143 2.53 15.10 17.96
CA ALA A 143 2.54 16.46 18.54
C ALA A 143 1.87 17.50 17.64
N ALA A 144 1.76 17.25 16.33
CA ALA A 144 1.01 18.10 15.40
C ALA A 144 -0.50 18.11 15.68
N GLU A 145 -1.04 16.98 16.18
CA GLU A 145 -2.47 16.81 16.52
C GLU A 145 -2.64 16.17 17.91
N PRO A 146 -2.23 16.86 19.00
CA PRO A 146 -2.03 16.23 20.31
C PRO A 146 -3.32 15.74 20.98
N HIS A 147 -4.48 16.24 20.54
CA HIS A 147 -5.79 15.90 21.11
C HIS A 147 -6.59 14.88 20.27
N LYS A 148 -6.03 14.43 19.15
CA LYS A 148 -6.70 13.52 18.24
C LYS A 148 -6.19 12.08 18.40
N PRO A 149 -7.08 11.09 18.39
CA PRO A 149 -6.67 9.70 18.52
C PRO A 149 -5.92 9.23 17.27
N VAL A 150 -4.78 8.55 17.49
CA VAL A 150 -4.03 7.83 16.46
C VAL A 150 -4.35 6.34 16.60
N LEU A 151 -4.88 5.75 15.54
CA LEU A 151 -5.32 4.35 15.48
C LEU A 151 -4.16 3.35 15.58
N GLY A 152 -3.02 3.72 15.00
CA GLY A 152 -1.84 2.87 14.96
C GLY A 152 -0.75 3.42 14.06
N VAL A 153 0.30 2.63 13.91
CA VAL A 153 1.45 2.91 13.06
C VAL A 153 1.59 1.80 12.02
N GLY A 154 1.50 2.15 10.74
CA GLY A 154 1.90 1.28 9.66
C GLY A 154 3.37 1.51 9.34
N VAL A 155 4.10 0.44 9.07
CA VAL A 155 5.55 0.49 8.80
C VAL A 155 5.83 -0.24 7.51
N ALA A 156 6.41 0.45 6.56
CA ALA A 156 6.90 -0.07 5.30
C ALA A 156 8.43 -0.14 5.35
N VAL A 157 8.98 -1.31 5.04
CA VAL A 157 10.43 -1.58 5.11
C VAL A 157 10.86 -2.45 3.92
N PRO A 158 12.17 -2.45 3.58
CA PRO A 158 12.71 -3.43 2.65
C PRO A 158 12.44 -4.86 3.11
N GLY A 159 12.07 -5.74 2.17
CA GLY A 159 11.92 -7.17 2.43
C GLY A 159 13.25 -7.94 2.38
N PRO A 160 13.18 -9.27 2.64
CA PRO A 160 11.99 -10.06 2.95
C PRO A 160 11.53 -9.95 4.41
N LEU A 161 10.25 -10.17 4.64
CA LEU A 161 9.64 -10.15 5.97
C LEU A 161 8.39 -11.06 6.03
N ASP A 162 7.93 -11.38 7.23
CA ASP A 162 6.59 -11.93 7.46
C ASP A 162 5.67 -10.81 7.97
N HIS A 163 4.72 -10.37 7.13
CA HIS A 163 3.79 -9.29 7.48
C HIS A 163 2.79 -9.70 8.57
N ARG A 164 2.47 -11.00 8.70
CA ARG A 164 1.52 -11.52 9.71
C ARG A 164 2.11 -11.45 11.09
N ASP A 165 3.37 -11.88 11.21
CA ASP A 165 4.08 -11.87 12.48
C ASP A 165 4.81 -10.53 12.72
N GLY A 166 5.03 -9.72 11.70
CA GLY A 166 5.75 -8.45 11.76
C GLY A 166 7.25 -8.65 12.02
N VAL A 167 7.79 -9.76 11.50
CA VAL A 167 9.18 -10.18 11.68
C VAL A 167 9.96 -9.96 10.39
N LEU A 168 11.08 -9.27 10.46
CA LEU A 168 12.01 -9.15 9.35
C LEU A 168 12.79 -10.45 9.18
N HIS A 169 13.07 -10.81 7.94
CA HIS A 169 13.97 -11.88 7.59
C HIS A 169 15.31 -11.34 7.12
N ARG A 170 16.09 -12.14 6.38
CA ARG A 170 17.38 -11.74 5.85
C ARG A 170 17.23 -10.65 4.78
N VAL A 171 17.08 -9.40 5.21
CA VAL A 171 17.05 -8.24 4.32
C VAL A 171 18.39 -8.15 3.58
N THR A 172 18.33 -8.05 2.24
CA THR A 172 19.53 -8.00 1.39
C THR A 172 20.41 -6.79 1.76
N GLY A 173 21.67 -7.04 2.11
CA GLY A 173 22.61 -6.03 2.59
C GLY A 173 22.53 -5.76 4.10
N PHE A 174 21.55 -6.30 4.82
CA PHE A 174 21.31 -5.99 6.25
C PHE A 174 21.01 -7.25 7.07
N PRO A 175 21.97 -8.18 7.22
CA PRO A 175 21.74 -9.46 7.87
C PRO A 175 21.39 -9.37 9.36
N GLN A 176 21.66 -8.25 10.02
CA GLN A 176 21.33 -7.99 11.43
C GLN A 176 19.83 -7.95 11.71
N TRP A 177 19.00 -7.81 10.69
CA TRP A 177 17.54 -7.79 10.83
C TRP A 177 16.90 -9.18 10.76
N ASP A 178 17.66 -10.24 10.47
CA ASP A 178 17.11 -11.59 10.36
C ASP A 178 16.49 -12.08 11.68
N GLY A 179 15.21 -12.40 11.65
CA GLY A 179 14.43 -12.81 12.82
C GLY A 179 14.02 -11.66 13.76
N PHE A 180 14.21 -10.40 13.36
CA PHE A 180 13.91 -9.26 14.23
C PHE A 180 12.40 -8.98 14.29
N PRO A 181 11.77 -8.93 15.51
CA PRO A 181 10.34 -8.70 15.69
C PRO A 181 10.01 -7.19 15.64
N LEU A 182 10.10 -6.60 14.44
CA LEU A 182 9.97 -5.15 14.24
C LEU A 182 8.63 -4.61 14.74
N ARG A 183 7.52 -5.32 14.47
CA ARG A 183 6.18 -4.93 14.94
C ARG A 183 6.14 -4.75 16.44
N ASP A 184 6.57 -5.77 17.18
CA ASP A 184 6.45 -5.78 18.64
C ASP A 184 7.43 -4.79 19.28
N ALA A 185 8.63 -4.64 18.70
CA ALA A 185 9.63 -3.69 19.16
C ALA A 185 9.13 -2.22 19.01
N LEU A 186 8.50 -1.88 17.88
CA LEU A 186 7.95 -0.54 17.68
C LEU A 186 6.65 -0.34 18.49
N ALA A 187 5.78 -1.35 18.60
CA ALA A 187 4.59 -1.25 19.44
C ALA A 187 4.93 -0.96 20.90
N GLY A 188 5.96 -1.65 21.44
CA GLY A 188 6.43 -1.40 22.81
C GLY A 188 6.98 0.00 23.03
N ARG A 189 7.58 0.63 22.00
CA ARG A 189 8.15 1.99 22.10
C ARG A 189 7.11 3.09 21.91
N THR A 190 6.19 2.91 20.97
CA THR A 190 5.20 3.93 20.60
C THR A 190 3.95 3.88 21.46
N GLY A 191 3.67 2.74 22.10
CA GLY A 191 2.43 2.47 22.83
C GLY A 191 1.21 2.38 21.89
N LEU A 192 1.43 2.16 20.59
CA LEU A 192 0.39 2.06 19.57
C LEU A 192 0.41 0.69 18.90
N PRO A 193 -0.73 0.21 18.38
CA PRO A 193 -0.73 -0.94 17.48
C PRO A 193 0.15 -0.68 16.27
N VAL A 194 0.92 -1.68 15.85
CA VAL A 194 1.84 -1.58 14.69
C VAL A 194 1.49 -2.67 13.67
N THR A 195 1.48 -2.29 12.39
CA THR A 195 1.38 -3.20 11.25
C THR A 195 2.59 -3.00 10.34
N VAL A 196 3.20 -4.10 9.88
CA VAL A 196 4.42 -4.05 9.05
C VAL A 196 4.13 -4.70 7.70
N ASP A 197 4.61 -4.10 6.61
CA ASP A 197 4.61 -4.70 5.28
C ASP A 197 5.84 -4.26 4.48
N LYS A 198 6.03 -4.86 3.30
CA LYS A 198 7.07 -4.40 2.37
C LYS A 198 6.73 -3.01 1.81
N ASP A 199 7.75 -2.22 1.58
CA ASP A 199 7.69 -0.90 0.97
C ASP A 199 6.89 -0.91 -0.35
N THR A 200 7.18 -1.86 -1.22
CA THR A 200 6.50 -2.03 -2.51
C THR A 200 5.03 -2.41 -2.37
N ASN A 201 4.68 -3.23 -1.38
CA ASN A 201 3.29 -3.58 -1.08
C ASN A 201 2.51 -2.36 -0.55
N ALA A 202 3.13 -1.57 0.32
CA ALA A 202 2.55 -0.34 0.84
C ALA A 202 2.28 0.67 -0.30
N ALA A 203 3.26 0.89 -1.17
CA ALA A 203 3.09 1.78 -2.33
C ALA A 203 2.00 1.27 -3.29
N ALA A 204 1.97 -0.04 -3.59
CA ALA A 204 0.92 -0.63 -4.41
C ALA A 204 -0.48 -0.46 -3.80
N LEU A 205 -0.60 -0.54 -2.47
CA LEU A 205 -1.84 -0.27 -1.76
C LEU A 205 -2.29 1.19 -1.96
N THR A 206 -1.38 2.17 -1.87
CA THR A 206 -1.71 3.57 -2.15
C THR A 206 -2.27 3.74 -3.55
N VAL A 207 -1.61 3.19 -4.55
CA VAL A 207 -2.06 3.27 -5.95
C VAL A 207 -3.44 2.63 -6.12
N SER A 208 -3.67 1.44 -5.54
CA SER A 208 -4.95 0.74 -5.65
C SER A 208 -6.12 1.48 -4.99
N LEU A 209 -5.84 2.32 -3.98
CA LEU A 209 -6.85 3.11 -3.28
C LEU A 209 -7.13 4.47 -3.95
N SER A 210 -6.15 5.01 -4.68
CA SER A 210 -6.27 6.31 -5.35
C SER A 210 -7.08 6.23 -6.63
N GLU A 211 -6.99 5.12 -7.36
CA GLU A 211 -7.69 4.90 -8.61
C GLU A 211 -8.29 3.49 -8.65
N PRO A 212 -9.57 3.34 -9.03
CA PRO A 212 -10.12 2.03 -9.35
C PRO A 212 -9.36 1.46 -10.55
N CYS A 213 -8.36 0.65 -10.30
CA CYS A 213 -7.58 -0.02 -11.34
C CYS A 213 -7.75 -1.53 -11.22
N GLY A 214 -7.65 -2.21 -12.35
CA GLY A 214 -7.60 -3.66 -12.41
C GLY A 214 -6.29 -4.22 -11.83
N ASP A 215 -5.84 -5.31 -12.37
CA ASP A 215 -4.61 -5.95 -11.96
C ASP A 215 -3.39 -5.16 -12.47
N PHE A 216 -2.43 -4.89 -11.59
CA PHE A 216 -1.23 -4.13 -11.94
C PHE A 216 0.00 -4.54 -11.13
N ALA A 217 1.17 -4.15 -11.64
CA ALA A 217 2.43 -4.19 -10.91
C ALA A 217 2.93 -2.78 -10.63
N TYR A 218 3.23 -2.47 -9.37
CA TYR A 218 4.00 -1.31 -8.98
C TYR A 218 5.48 -1.70 -8.92
N LEU A 219 6.33 -1.01 -9.67
CA LEU A 219 7.77 -1.24 -9.72
C LEU A 219 8.50 -0.08 -9.05
N HIS A 220 9.19 -0.34 -7.96
CA HIS A 220 9.94 0.64 -7.18
C HIS A 220 11.43 0.54 -7.49
N LEU A 221 11.99 1.55 -8.13
CA LEU A 221 13.43 1.70 -8.35
C LEU A 221 13.96 2.87 -7.52
N GLY A 222 14.66 2.53 -6.46
CA GLY A 222 15.30 3.47 -5.53
C GLY A 222 16.73 3.05 -5.24
N THR A 223 17.05 2.78 -3.97
CA THR A 223 18.32 2.15 -3.53
C THR A 223 18.40 0.68 -3.92
N GLY A 224 17.26 0.05 -4.15
CA GLY A 224 17.08 -1.30 -4.67
C GLY A 224 15.94 -1.33 -5.69
N LEU A 225 15.54 -2.52 -6.10
CA LEU A 225 14.45 -2.74 -7.02
C LEU A 225 13.50 -3.81 -6.49
N GLY A 226 12.23 -3.47 -6.34
CA GLY A 226 11.19 -4.39 -5.93
C GLY A 226 9.89 -4.18 -6.69
N ALA A 227 8.91 -5.07 -6.48
CA ALA A 227 7.56 -4.90 -6.99
C ALA A 227 6.50 -5.14 -5.91
N GLY A 228 5.41 -4.36 -5.99
CA GLY A 228 4.15 -4.64 -5.33
C GLY A 228 3.13 -5.09 -6.38
N LEU A 229 2.48 -6.22 -6.15
CA LEU A 229 1.52 -6.78 -7.09
C LEU A 229 0.10 -6.57 -6.57
N VAL A 230 -0.80 -6.09 -7.40
CA VAL A 230 -2.24 -6.04 -7.12
C VAL A 230 -2.94 -6.94 -8.10
N LEU A 231 -3.62 -7.98 -7.58
CA LEU A 231 -4.33 -8.99 -8.35
C LEU A 231 -5.72 -9.16 -7.75
N GLY A 232 -6.75 -9.10 -8.59
CA GLY A 232 -8.14 -9.14 -8.13
C GLY A 232 -8.52 -7.95 -7.25
N GLY A 233 -7.83 -6.80 -7.40
CA GLY A 233 -8.02 -5.59 -6.59
C GLY A 233 -7.36 -5.61 -5.21
N GLU A 234 -6.62 -6.67 -4.86
CA GLU A 234 -5.94 -6.83 -3.58
C GLU A 234 -4.43 -6.95 -3.74
N VAL A 235 -3.66 -6.44 -2.77
CA VAL A 235 -2.20 -6.59 -2.75
C VAL A 235 -1.84 -8.05 -2.55
N HIS A 236 -1.18 -8.63 -3.57
CA HIS A 236 -0.76 -10.03 -3.56
C HIS A 236 0.58 -10.19 -2.84
N ARG A 237 0.54 -10.68 -1.61
CA ARG A 237 1.74 -10.90 -0.77
C ARG A 237 2.38 -12.26 -0.97
N GLY A 238 1.65 -13.21 -1.58
CA GLY A 238 2.08 -14.61 -1.69
C GLY A 238 1.99 -15.36 -0.36
N ALA A 239 2.35 -16.63 -0.39
CA ALA A 239 2.19 -17.54 0.76
C ALA A 239 3.03 -17.15 2.01
N ARG A 240 4.12 -16.43 1.82
CA ARG A 240 5.10 -16.06 2.86
C ARG A 240 5.61 -14.62 2.72
N THR A 241 4.78 -13.73 2.27
CA THR A 241 5.13 -12.32 1.94
C THR A 241 6.28 -12.18 0.91
N GLY A 242 6.57 -13.24 0.17
CA GLY A 242 7.67 -13.30 -0.80
C GLY A 242 7.29 -12.87 -2.22
N ALA A 243 6.02 -12.52 -2.48
CA ALA A 243 5.65 -12.00 -3.79
C ALA A 243 6.31 -10.63 -4.05
N GLY A 244 6.68 -10.36 -5.30
CA GLY A 244 7.29 -9.08 -5.66
C GLY A 244 8.81 -8.98 -5.48
N GLU A 245 9.53 -10.09 -5.26
CA GLU A 245 11.01 -10.16 -5.31
C GLU A 245 11.51 -10.00 -6.76
N PHE A 246 10.97 -9.02 -7.44
CA PHE A 246 11.14 -8.73 -8.85
C PHE A 246 12.58 -8.38 -9.23
N GLY A 247 13.24 -7.59 -8.39
CA GLY A 247 14.61 -7.14 -8.62
C GLY A 247 15.61 -8.29 -8.71
N HIS A 248 15.29 -9.43 -8.10
CA HIS A 248 16.17 -10.60 -8.05
C HIS A 248 15.87 -11.65 -9.14
N GLN A 249 14.94 -11.37 -10.07
CA GLN A 249 14.79 -12.19 -11.27
C GLN A 249 16.01 -12.05 -12.17
N THR A 250 16.56 -13.18 -12.64
CA THR A 250 17.72 -13.21 -13.53
C THR A 250 17.30 -12.92 -14.97
N LEU A 251 17.84 -11.86 -15.56
CA LEU A 251 17.74 -11.58 -17.00
C LEU A 251 18.97 -12.04 -17.79
N GLN A 252 20.12 -12.11 -17.13
CA GLN A 252 21.37 -12.46 -17.76
C GLN A 252 22.12 -13.48 -16.90
N LEU A 253 22.19 -14.73 -17.35
CA LEU A 253 22.78 -15.83 -16.56
C LEU A 253 24.23 -15.57 -16.12
N ASP A 254 25.04 -15.01 -17.02
CA ASP A 254 26.44 -14.66 -16.76
C ASP A 254 26.64 -13.17 -16.44
N GLY A 255 25.57 -12.51 -15.96
CA GLY A 255 25.57 -11.08 -15.64
C GLY A 255 26.33 -10.74 -14.36
N PRO A 256 26.34 -9.45 -13.96
CA PRO A 256 27.02 -8.98 -12.76
C PRO A 256 26.50 -9.68 -11.50
N LEU A 257 27.37 -9.77 -10.50
CA LEU A 257 27.00 -10.26 -9.18
C LEU A 257 25.98 -9.31 -8.54
N CYS A 258 24.93 -9.88 -7.95
CA CYS A 258 23.93 -9.16 -7.17
C CYS A 258 24.21 -9.33 -5.68
N GLU A 259 23.84 -8.34 -4.85
CA GLU A 259 23.95 -8.43 -3.38
C GLU A 259 23.16 -9.59 -2.78
N CYS A 260 22.15 -10.11 -3.48
CA CYS A 260 21.42 -11.31 -3.06
C CYS A 260 22.22 -12.61 -3.21
N GLY A 261 23.44 -12.55 -3.81
CA GLY A 261 24.29 -13.68 -4.11
C GLY A 261 24.05 -14.32 -5.49
N GLY A 262 22.99 -13.92 -6.20
CA GLY A 262 22.71 -14.33 -7.59
C GLY A 262 23.52 -13.54 -8.62
N ARG A 263 23.34 -13.88 -9.91
CA ARG A 263 23.95 -13.16 -11.03
C ARG A 263 22.91 -12.68 -12.02
N GLY A 264 23.17 -11.50 -12.65
CA GLY A 264 22.35 -10.93 -13.70
C GLY A 264 20.92 -10.63 -13.29
N CYS A 265 20.71 -10.36 -12.02
CA CYS A 265 19.43 -9.89 -11.49
C CYS A 265 19.06 -8.54 -12.13
N ILE A 266 17.76 -8.30 -12.32
CA ILE A 266 17.26 -7.02 -12.87
C ILE A 266 17.82 -5.84 -12.06
N GLU A 267 17.80 -5.92 -10.74
CA GLU A 267 18.33 -4.91 -9.82
C GLU A 267 19.81 -4.60 -10.12
N ALA A 268 20.65 -5.62 -10.14
CA ALA A 268 22.09 -5.43 -10.38
C ALA A 268 22.36 -4.79 -11.75
N LEU A 269 21.59 -5.16 -12.77
CA LEU A 269 21.71 -4.60 -14.13
C LEU A 269 21.23 -3.14 -14.16
N CYS A 270 20.08 -2.81 -13.56
CA CYS A 270 19.54 -1.45 -13.49
C CYS A 270 20.48 -0.53 -12.71
N LEU A 271 20.89 -0.92 -11.51
CA LEU A 271 21.77 -0.09 -10.66
C LEU A 271 23.15 0.11 -11.30
N ALA A 272 23.70 -0.90 -11.98
CA ALA A 272 24.96 -0.75 -12.71
C ALA A 272 24.82 0.19 -13.91
N ALA A 273 23.69 0.23 -14.60
CA ALA A 273 23.42 1.18 -15.68
C ALA A 273 23.29 2.61 -15.11
N GLU A 274 22.54 2.81 -14.03
CA GLU A 274 22.40 4.09 -13.34
C GLU A 274 23.76 4.64 -12.85
N ALA A 275 24.59 3.78 -12.25
CA ALA A 275 25.93 4.18 -11.81
C ALA A 275 26.83 4.69 -12.94
N ARG A 276 26.57 4.28 -14.19
CA ARG A 276 27.26 4.78 -15.39
C ARG A 276 26.57 5.98 -16.03
N GLY A 277 25.42 6.43 -15.47
CA GLY A 277 24.59 7.48 -16.08
C GLY A 277 23.80 7.02 -17.31
N ASP A 278 23.70 5.71 -17.56
CA ASP A 278 22.99 5.13 -18.71
C ASP A 278 21.54 4.79 -18.35
N ARG A 279 20.73 5.84 -18.20
CA ARG A 279 19.29 5.70 -17.90
C ARG A 279 18.52 4.98 -18.98
N ALA A 280 18.93 5.13 -20.22
CA ALA A 280 18.27 4.43 -21.33
C ALA A 280 18.40 2.92 -21.18
N GLU A 281 19.58 2.43 -20.81
CA GLU A 281 19.82 1.02 -20.52
C GLU A 281 19.09 0.58 -19.25
N ALA A 282 19.12 1.37 -18.16
CA ALA A 282 18.37 1.07 -16.94
C ALA A 282 16.87 0.92 -17.23
N ALA A 283 16.28 1.85 -17.98
CA ALA A 283 14.86 1.78 -18.36
C ALA A 283 14.55 0.59 -19.29
N ARG A 284 15.47 0.23 -20.19
CA ARG A 284 15.35 -0.95 -21.05
C ARG A 284 15.36 -2.25 -20.24
N VAL A 285 16.28 -2.37 -19.29
CA VAL A 285 16.38 -3.53 -18.39
C VAL A 285 15.11 -3.65 -17.52
N LEU A 286 14.67 -2.54 -16.92
CA LEU A 286 13.43 -2.49 -16.16
C LEU A 286 12.23 -2.92 -17.02
N GLY A 287 12.19 -2.43 -18.27
CA GLY A 287 11.17 -2.78 -19.25
C GLY A 287 11.13 -4.26 -19.61
N ALA A 288 12.31 -4.90 -19.72
CA ALA A 288 12.40 -6.35 -19.97
C ALA A 288 11.79 -7.15 -18.81
N GLY A 289 12.08 -6.79 -17.57
CA GLY A 289 11.46 -7.39 -16.39
C GLY A 289 9.96 -7.12 -16.35
N ALA A 290 9.53 -5.87 -16.58
CA ALA A 290 8.11 -5.52 -16.62
C ALA A 290 7.33 -6.33 -17.66
N ALA A 291 7.91 -6.50 -18.86
CA ALA A 291 7.32 -7.33 -19.91
C ALA A 291 7.19 -8.82 -19.52
N ASN A 292 8.10 -9.33 -18.66
CA ASN A 292 7.97 -10.67 -18.09
C ASN A 292 6.77 -10.77 -17.14
N LEU A 293 6.57 -9.78 -16.24
CA LEU A 293 5.41 -9.73 -15.35
C LEU A 293 4.11 -9.64 -16.13
N VAL A 294 4.04 -8.74 -17.11
CA VAL A 294 2.87 -8.60 -18.00
C VAL A 294 2.50 -9.95 -18.64
N GLY A 295 3.49 -10.63 -19.23
CA GLY A 295 3.25 -11.91 -19.89
C GLY A 295 2.97 -13.07 -18.96
N LEU A 296 3.39 -13.00 -17.69
CA LEU A 296 3.20 -14.07 -16.70
C LEU A 296 1.87 -13.93 -15.94
N LEU A 297 1.49 -12.69 -15.62
CA LEU A 297 0.37 -12.37 -14.74
C LEU A 297 -0.86 -11.85 -15.49
N ASP A 298 -0.73 -11.61 -16.81
CA ASP A 298 -1.78 -11.05 -17.67
C ASP A 298 -2.35 -9.73 -17.13
N ILE A 299 -1.45 -8.85 -16.63
CA ILE A 299 -1.79 -7.53 -16.13
C ILE A 299 -1.74 -6.49 -17.25
N ASP A 300 -2.60 -5.47 -17.17
CA ASP A 300 -2.75 -4.43 -18.19
C ASP A 300 -2.14 -3.08 -17.79
N ARG A 301 -1.55 -3.00 -16.59
CA ARG A 301 -0.95 -1.78 -16.07
C ARG A 301 0.36 -2.04 -15.32
N VAL A 302 1.35 -1.17 -15.57
CA VAL A 302 2.61 -1.09 -14.82
C VAL A 302 2.74 0.34 -14.29
N VAL A 303 2.91 0.47 -12.98
CA VAL A 303 3.11 1.76 -12.31
C VAL A 303 4.54 1.82 -11.80
N LEU A 304 5.27 2.86 -12.19
CA LEU A 304 6.66 3.08 -11.82
C LEU A 304 6.73 4.04 -10.62
N GLY A 305 7.70 3.83 -9.75
CA GLY A 305 7.97 4.73 -8.65
C GLY A 305 9.38 4.57 -8.09
N GLY A 306 9.66 5.28 -6.99
CA GLY A 306 10.98 5.35 -6.39
C GLY A 306 11.80 6.53 -6.91
N ARG A 307 12.77 6.95 -6.11
CA ARG A 307 13.55 8.17 -6.35
C ARG A 307 14.36 8.17 -7.66
N THR A 308 14.79 7.00 -8.11
CA THR A 308 15.53 6.87 -9.37
C THR A 308 14.62 7.13 -10.57
N VAL A 309 13.39 6.61 -10.54
CA VAL A 309 12.36 6.92 -11.55
C VAL A 309 11.99 8.41 -11.51
N ALA A 310 11.75 8.95 -10.31
CA ALA A 310 11.38 10.36 -10.13
C ALA A 310 12.44 11.35 -10.64
N ALA A 311 13.70 10.95 -10.72
CA ALA A 311 14.77 11.79 -11.28
C ALA A 311 14.65 12.01 -12.81
N ASP A 312 13.96 11.11 -13.55
CA ASP A 312 13.70 11.25 -14.99
C ASP A 312 12.52 10.34 -15.41
N GLU A 313 11.33 10.70 -14.97
CA GLU A 313 10.08 9.93 -15.18
C GLU A 313 9.84 9.61 -16.66
N ASP A 314 10.04 10.61 -17.52
CA ASP A 314 9.83 10.48 -18.96
C ASP A 314 10.75 9.42 -19.60
N ALA A 315 12.01 9.37 -19.23
CA ALA A 315 12.95 8.38 -19.74
C ALA A 315 12.53 6.96 -19.34
N TYR A 316 12.15 6.76 -18.07
CA TYR A 316 11.70 5.46 -17.57
C TYR A 316 10.38 5.02 -18.21
N VAL A 317 9.37 5.89 -18.26
CA VAL A 317 8.07 5.57 -18.88
C VAL A 317 8.25 5.21 -20.36
N ARG A 318 9.01 6.02 -21.11
CA ARG A 318 9.26 5.74 -22.54
C ARG A 318 10.01 4.43 -22.75
N GLY A 319 11.09 4.19 -21.97
CA GLY A 319 11.91 3.00 -22.11
C GLY A 319 11.17 1.72 -21.77
N VAL A 320 10.44 1.69 -20.63
CA VAL A 320 9.63 0.54 -20.22
C VAL A 320 8.52 0.26 -21.22
N ARG A 321 7.79 1.32 -21.64
CA ARG A 321 6.71 1.20 -22.64
C ARG A 321 7.20 0.65 -23.98
N ALA A 322 8.38 1.10 -24.46
CA ALA A 322 8.95 0.64 -25.71
C ALA A 322 9.21 -0.87 -25.69
N VAL A 323 9.80 -1.40 -24.61
CA VAL A 323 10.10 -2.84 -24.48
C VAL A 323 8.83 -3.68 -24.38
N ILE A 324 7.83 -3.22 -23.60
CA ILE A 324 6.53 -3.91 -23.49
C ILE A 324 5.86 -3.95 -24.86
N ALA A 325 5.81 -2.82 -25.58
CA ALA A 325 5.20 -2.72 -26.91
C ALA A 325 5.91 -3.60 -27.94
N GLU A 326 7.25 -3.62 -27.95
CA GLU A 326 8.05 -4.48 -28.84
C GLU A 326 7.73 -5.97 -28.60
N ARG A 327 7.59 -6.38 -27.31
CA ARG A 327 7.24 -7.74 -26.99
C ARG A 327 5.81 -8.11 -27.36
N ALA A 328 4.86 -7.20 -27.13
CA ALA A 328 3.46 -7.37 -27.52
C ALA A 328 3.30 -7.51 -29.05
N ALA A 329 4.08 -6.77 -29.83
CA ALA A 329 4.07 -6.87 -31.30
C ALA A 329 4.54 -8.21 -31.84
N ARG A 330 5.29 -9.00 -31.07
CA ARG A 330 5.74 -10.35 -31.44
C ARG A 330 4.70 -11.43 -31.07
N GLY A 331 3.72 -11.10 -30.24
CA GLY A 331 2.67 -12.02 -29.77
C GLY A 331 1.36 -11.89 -30.57
N ALA A 332 0.52 -12.92 -30.52
CA ALA A 332 -0.76 -12.98 -31.23
C ALA A 332 -1.90 -12.18 -30.59
N GLY A 333 -1.63 -11.25 -29.69
CA GLY A 333 -2.65 -10.42 -29.03
C GLY A 333 -2.02 -9.17 -28.48
N GLY A 334 -2.18 -8.04 -29.17
CA GLY A 334 -1.68 -6.74 -28.74
C GLY A 334 -2.47 -6.16 -27.56
N ALA A 335 -2.31 -6.72 -26.36
CA ALA A 335 -2.84 -6.11 -25.15
C ALA A 335 -2.20 -4.72 -24.95
N HIS A 336 -2.99 -3.70 -24.80
CA HIS A 336 -2.52 -2.35 -24.53
C HIS A 336 -2.20 -2.25 -23.04
N VAL A 337 -0.90 -2.33 -22.70
CA VAL A 337 -0.45 -2.16 -21.31
C VAL A 337 -0.16 -0.68 -21.05
N THR A 338 -0.78 -0.15 -20.02
CA THR A 338 -0.55 1.22 -19.57
C THR A 338 0.72 1.27 -18.70
N VAL A 339 1.63 2.21 -18.99
CA VAL A 339 2.79 2.51 -18.14
C VAL A 339 2.66 3.93 -17.64
N ALA A 340 2.63 4.11 -16.32
CA ALA A 340 2.47 5.41 -15.65
C ALA A 340 3.47 5.53 -14.49
N VAL A 341 3.64 6.73 -13.94
CA VAL A 341 4.38 6.96 -12.69
C VAL A 341 3.38 7.18 -11.57
N ALA A 342 3.69 6.70 -10.37
CA ALA A 342 2.92 7.01 -9.19
C ALA A 342 3.18 8.46 -8.75
N ASP A 343 2.10 9.19 -8.47
CA ASP A 343 2.21 10.56 -7.98
C ASP A 343 2.87 10.63 -6.59
N GLY A 344 3.69 11.67 -6.34
CA GLY A 344 4.19 12.00 -5.00
C GLY A 344 5.57 11.47 -4.62
N GLY A 345 6.38 10.96 -5.55
CA GLY A 345 7.75 10.50 -5.28
C GLY A 345 7.80 9.31 -4.32
N ASP A 346 8.52 9.44 -3.18
CA ASP A 346 8.61 8.36 -2.16
C ASP A 346 7.46 8.38 -1.13
N ARG A 347 6.60 9.41 -1.15
CA ARG A 347 5.46 9.49 -0.22
C ARG A 347 4.45 8.35 -0.35
N PRO A 348 4.15 7.82 -1.54
CA PRO A 348 3.22 6.69 -1.68
C PRO A 348 3.54 5.51 -0.79
N VAL A 349 4.81 5.26 -0.49
CA VAL A 349 5.22 4.17 0.42
C VAL A 349 4.77 4.47 1.85
N ALA A 350 5.06 5.67 2.38
CA ALA A 350 4.67 6.06 3.73
C ALA A 350 3.14 6.22 3.85
N GLU A 351 2.48 6.79 2.83
CA GLU A 351 1.02 6.89 2.78
C GLU A 351 0.37 5.51 2.76
N GLY A 352 0.91 4.58 1.97
CA GLY A 352 0.48 3.19 1.95
C GLY A 352 0.70 2.47 3.27
N ALA A 353 1.80 2.76 3.96
CA ALA A 353 2.00 2.27 5.32
C ALA A 353 0.88 2.73 6.25
N ALA A 354 0.46 4.00 6.21
CA ALA A 354 -0.70 4.47 6.97
C ALA A 354 -2.00 3.75 6.56
N GLN A 355 -2.16 3.44 5.28
CA GLN A 355 -3.33 2.69 4.79
C GLN A 355 -3.38 1.25 5.33
N LEU A 356 -2.26 0.62 5.68
CA LEU A 356 -2.27 -0.69 6.36
C LEU A 356 -3.07 -0.64 7.68
N VAL A 357 -3.09 0.52 8.34
CA VAL A 357 -3.87 0.76 9.57
C VAL A 357 -5.29 1.18 9.25
N LEU A 358 -5.50 2.01 8.23
CA LEU A 358 -6.81 2.56 7.88
C LEU A 358 -7.69 1.57 7.11
N ALA A 359 -7.13 0.77 6.19
CA ALA A 359 -7.90 -0.11 5.32
C ALA A 359 -8.86 -1.05 6.08
N PRO A 360 -8.47 -1.67 7.22
CA PRO A 360 -9.38 -2.49 8.02
C PRO A 360 -10.58 -1.71 8.58
N VAL A 361 -10.42 -0.42 8.90
CA VAL A 361 -11.50 0.44 9.42
C VAL A 361 -12.62 0.58 8.40
N PHE A 362 -12.28 0.56 7.11
CA PHE A 362 -13.18 0.65 5.98
C PHE A 362 -13.59 -0.71 5.39
N GLY A 363 -13.25 -1.80 6.09
CA GLY A 363 -13.58 -3.15 5.64
C GLY A 363 -12.74 -3.63 4.44
N ARG A 364 -11.70 -2.89 4.09
CA ARG A 364 -10.74 -3.22 3.03
C ARG A 364 -9.61 -4.06 3.63
N VAL A 365 -9.93 -5.29 4.03
CA VAL A 365 -8.95 -6.23 4.59
C VAL A 365 -8.45 -7.11 3.46
N GLY A 366 -7.19 -6.94 3.09
CA GLY A 366 -6.47 -7.98 2.36
C GLY A 366 -6.24 -9.17 3.29
N GLU A 367 -6.89 -10.24 3.00
CA GLU A 367 -6.84 -11.64 3.43
C GLU A 367 -8.13 -12.14 4.08
N ARG A 368 -8.90 -12.84 3.28
CA ARG A 368 -9.77 -13.88 3.84
C ARG A 368 -8.86 -15.06 4.19
N GLY A 369 -8.67 -15.29 5.48
CA GLY A 369 -7.94 -16.42 6.02
C GLY A 369 -8.53 -17.78 5.61
#